data_d6b04c67a2c59a1a0b53d0b00f516491
#
_entry.id   d6b04c67a2c59a1a0b53d0b00f516491
#
_cell.length_a   1.000
_cell.length_b   1.000
_cell.length_c   1.000
_cell.angle_alpha   90.00
_cell.angle_beta   90.00
_cell.angle_gamma   90.00
#
_symmetry.space_group_name_H-M   'P 1'
#
loop_
_entity.id
_entity.type
_entity.pdbx_description
1 polymer ?
#
loop_
_entity_poly.entity_id
_entity_poly.type
_entity_poly.pdbx_seq_one_letter_code
_entity_poly.pdbx_strand_id
1 'polypeptide(L)'
;MLKDLLIIIRKNFALKLMKINVFADTICGWCFIGHTNLKRALKKFPNIKFNIQHTPFQLNPDMPNEGISRQKYLEIKFGGKEQAAPMYENMKLKAKESGMNFNLDKIKKTPNTVLSHLLIILSEKFNLGNEIKEKI
;
A
#
# COMPACT_ATOMS: atom_id res chain seq x y z
N MET A 1 -3.30 -3.24 48.09
CA MET A 1 -2.27 -2.23 47.86
C MET A 1 -1.36 -2.56 46.66
N LEU A 2 -0.54 -3.60 46.64
CA LEU A 2 0.35 -3.90 45.51
C LEU A 2 -0.43 -4.31 44.23
N LYS A 3 -1.52 -5.08 44.38
CA LYS A 3 -2.40 -5.46 43.25
C LYS A 3 -3.13 -4.25 42.65
N ASP A 4 -3.52 -3.30 43.45
CA ASP A 4 -4.22 -2.09 43.00
C ASP A 4 -3.23 -1.15 42.29
N LEU A 5 -1.98 -1.08 42.74
CA LEU A 5 -0.92 -0.33 42.07
C LEU A 5 -0.57 -0.95 40.70
N LEU A 6 -0.53 -2.28 40.59
CA LEU A 6 -0.34 -2.99 39.31
C LEU A 6 -1.50 -2.80 38.34
N ILE A 7 -2.74 -2.69 38.86
CA ILE A 7 -3.93 -2.41 38.04
C ILE A 7 -3.90 -0.95 37.55
N ILE A 8 -3.47 -0.01 38.38
CA ILE A 8 -3.31 1.40 38.03
C ILE A 8 -2.17 1.56 37.00
N ILE A 9 -1.05 0.88 37.16
CA ILE A 9 0.06 0.88 36.19
C ILE A 9 -0.37 0.24 34.87
N ARG A 10 -1.16 -0.84 34.89
CA ARG A 10 -1.72 -1.45 33.68
C ARG A 10 -2.79 -0.56 32.99
N LYS A 11 -3.59 0.17 33.75
CA LYS A 11 -4.57 1.13 33.18
C LYS A 11 -3.91 2.40 32.65
N ASN A 12 -2.80 2.84 33.23
CA ASN A 12 -2.02 4.00 32.76
C ASN A 12 -0.99 3.65 31.68
N PHE A 13 -0.83 2.38 31.34
CA PHE A 13 -0.20 1.98 30.07
C PHE A 13 -1.21 2.25 28.94
N ALA A 14 -1.54 3.53 28.76
CA ALA A 14 -2.30 3.98 27.61
C ALA A 14 -1.63 3.39 26.36
N LEU A 15 -2.34 2.54 25.65
CA LEU A 15 -1.89 1.96 24.38
C LEU A 15 -1.28 3.11 23.57
N LYS A 16 0.04 3.10 23.43
CA LYS A 16 0.74 4.16 22.73
C LYS A 16 0.19 4.21 21.31
N LEU A 17 -0.56 5.25 21.01
CA LEU A 17 -1.08 5.48 19.67
C LEU A 17 0.06 5.98 18.78
N MET A 18 0.42 5.21 17.76
CA MET A 18 1.41 5.59 16.77
C MET A 18 0.73 5.86 15.43
N LYS A 19 0.93 7.06 14.90
CA LYS A 19 0.46 7.44 13.56
C LYS A 19 1.52 7.05 12.52
N ILE A 20 1.06 6.39 11.44
CA ILE A 20 1.90 6.03 10.29
C ILE A 20 1.21 6.59 9.05
N ASN A 21 1.85 7.54 8.38
CA ASN A 21 1.38 8.05 7.10
C ASN A 21 2.07 7.27 5.97
N VAL A 22 1.28 6.66 5.10
CA VAL A 22 1.75 5.88 3.96
C VAL A 22 1.45 6.64 2.68
N PHE A 23 2.49 7.13 2.02
CA PHE A 23 2.39 7.74 0.69
C PHE A 23 2.55 6.66 -0.36
N ALA A 24 1.53 6.43 -1.17
CA ALA A 24 1.52 5.34 -2.12
C ALA A 24 0.63 5.63 -3.34
N ASP A 25 0.98 5.03 -4.47
CA ASP A 25 0.13 4.99 -5.66
C ASP A 25 -0.56 3.63 -5.77
N THR A 26 -1.80 3.61 -6.23
CA THR A 26 -2.61 2.39 -6.39
C THR A 26 -2.09 1.47 -7.49
N ILE A 27 -1.31 1.98 -8.46
CA ILE A 27 -0.68 1.13 -9.49
C ILE A 27 0.72 0.63 -9.11
N CYS A 28 1.22 0.99 -7.93
CA CYS A 28 2.60 0.72 -7.53
C CYS A 28 2.74 -0.67 -6.90
N GLY A 29 3.26 -1.64 -7.62
CA GLY A 29 3.51 -2.98 -7.09
C GLY A 29 4.44 -3.00 -5.86
N TRP A 30 5.47 -2.15 -5.84
CA TRP A 30 6.36 -2.00 -4.67
C TRP A 30 5.62 -1.45 -3.44
N CYS A 31 4.67 -0.53 -3.64
CA CYS A 31 3.84 -0.01 -2.56
C CYS A 31 2.95 -1.11 -1.96
N PHE A 32 2.47 -2.02 -2.81
CA PHE A 32 1.67 -3.18 -2.37
C PHE A 32 2.51 -4.14 -1.52
N ILE A 33 3.73 -4.45 -1.95
CA ILE A 33 4.70 -5.26 -1.19
C ILE A 33 5.01 -4.59 0.15
N GLY A 34 5.32 -3.30 0.13
CA GLY A 34 5.61 -2.50 1.33
C GLY A 34 4.45 -2.49 2.33
N HIS A 35 3.22 -2.31 1.85
CA HIS A 35 2.02 -2.34 2.69
C HIS A 35 1.81 -3.71 3.35
N THR A 36 1.97 -4.79 2.60
CA THR A 36 1.86 -6.16 3.13
C THR A 36 2.90 -6.43 4.21
N ASN A 37 4.15 -6.02 3.97
CA ASN A 37 5.22 -6.17 4.94
C ASN A 37 5.02 -5.29 6.18
N LEU A 38 4.50 -4.06 6.01
CA LEU A 38 4.10 -3.20 7.13
C LEU A 38 3.04 -3.90 7.99
N LYS A 39 1.96 -4.41 7.40
CA LYS A 39 0.92 -5.15 8.14
C LYS A 39 1.49 -6.33 8.93
N ARG A 40 2.43 -7.08 8.35
CA ARG A 40 3.13 -8.18 9.04
C ARG A 40 3.99 -7.70 10.20
N ALA A 41 4.72 -6.60 10.02
CA ALA A 41 5.55 -6.01 11.05
C ALA A 41 4.72 -5.52 12.24
N LEU A 42 3.60 -4.83 11.99
CA LEU A 42 2.73 -4.29 13.04
C LEU A 42 2.13 -5.37 13.94
N LYS A 43 1.86 -6.56 13.40
CA LYS A 43 1.39 -7.71 14.20
C LYS A 43 2.38 -8.15 15.29
N LYS A 44 3.67 -7.80 15.18
CA LYS A 44 4.68 -8.11 16.21
C LYS A 44 4.61 -7.17 17.42
N PHE A 45 3.79 -6.13 17.35
CA PHE A 45 3.65 -5.13 18.41
C PHE A 45 2.19 -5.01 18.91
N PRO A 46 1.64 -6.09 19.53
CA PRO A 46 0.21 -6.13 19.90
C PRO A 46 -0.18 -5.10 20.96
N ASN A 47 0.79 -4.56 21.69
CA ASN A 47 0.57 -3.56 22.74
C ASN A 47 0.63 -2.11 22.23
N ILE A 48 0.81 -1.92 20.91
CA ILE A 48 0.82 -0.59 20.29
C ILE A 48 -0.40 -0.47 19.38
N LYS A 49 -1.19 0.59 19.56
CA LYS A 49 -2.27 0.91 18.63
C LYS A 49 -1.72 1.75 17.48
N PHE A 50 -1.82 1.22 16.27
CA PHE A 50 -1.39 1.91 15.07
C PHE A 50 -2.59 2.54 14.38
N ASN A 51 -2.45 3.80 13.98
CA ASN A 51 -3.35 4.48 13.07
C ASN A 51 -2.62 4.68 11.74
N ILE A 52 -3.00 3.90 10.74
CA ILE A 52 -2.41 3.97 9.40
C ILE A 52 -3.30 4.85 8.56
N GLN A 53 -2.73 5.95 8.08
CA GLN A 53 -3.39 6.88 7.18
C GLN A 53 -2.72 6.80 5.81
N HIS A 54 -3.51 6.62 4.76
CA HIS A 54 -3.03 6.61 3.39
C HIS A 54 -3.10 8.02 2.78
N THR A 55 -1.99 8.45 2.24
CA THR A 55 -1.88 9.72 1.52
C THR A 55 -1.66 9.41 0.05
N PRO A 56 -2.52 9.91 -0.85
CA PRO A 56 -2.35 9.74 -2.27
C PRO A 56 -1.01 10.25 -2.77
N PHE A 57 -0.39 9.48 -3.64
CA PHE A 57 0.79 9.88 -4.38
C PHE A 57 0.69 9.34 -5.81
N GLN A 58 0.76 10.21 -6.81
CA GLN A 58 0.72 9.79 -8.21
C GLN A 58 2.14 9.65 -8.76
N LEU A 59 2.50 8.42 -9.16
CA LEU A 59 3.76 8.15 -9.87
C LEU A 59 3.76 8.71 -11.30
N ASN A 60 2.58 8.88 -11.87
CA ASN A 60 2.40 9.37 -13.24
C ASN A 60 1.30 10.45 -13.25
N PRO A 61 1.58 11.68 -12.76
CA PRO A 61 0.57 12.74 -12.65
C PRO A 61 0.01 13.17 -14.02
N ASP A 62 0.81 13.04 -15.09
CA ASP A 62 0.43 13.40 -16.47
C ASP A 62 -0.26 12.25 -17.22
N MET A 63 -0.67 11.17 -16.53
CA MET A 63 -1.40 10.07 -17.14
C MET A 63 -2.76 10.54 -17.66
N PRO A 64 -3.10 10.33 -18.95
CA PRO A 64 -4.44 10.64 -19.46
C PRO A 64 -5.55 9.98 -18.64
N ASN A 65 -6.72 10.60 -18.57
CA ASN A 65 -7.85 10.07 -17.80
C ASN A 65 -8.24 8.64 -18.20
N GLU A 66 -8.16 8.33 -19.49
CA GLU A 66 -8.40 6.99 -20.04
C GLU A 66 -7.25 6.00 -19.78
N GLY A 67 -6.10 6.49 -19.27
CA GLY A 67 -4.87 5.69 -19.16
C GLY A 67 -4.23 5.42 -20.52
N ILE A 68 -3.17 4.60 -20.54
CA ILE A 68 -2.47 4.20 -21.78
C ILE A 68 -2.28 2.68 -21.83
N SER A 69 -2.01 2.15 -23.04
CA SER A 69 -1.67 0.72 -23.19
C SER A 69 -0.44 0.37 -22.34
N ARG A 70 -0.39 -0.87 -21.86
CA ARG A 70 0.76 -1.33 -21.08
C ARG A 70 2.06 -1.26 -21.88
N GLN A 71 2.01 -1.57 -23.15
CA GLN A 71 3.16 -1.46 -24.03
C GLN A 71 3.71 -0.02 -24.06
N LYS A 72 2.86 0.95 -24.37
CA LYS A 72 3.24 2.38 -24.41
C LYS A 72 3.80 2.86 -23.06
N TYR A 73 3.22 2.42 -21.95
CA TYR A 73 3.74 2.73 -20.62
C TYR A 73 5.17 2.19 -20.43
N LEU A 74 5.42 0.94 -20.82
CA LEU A 74 6.75 0.33 -20.69
C LEU A 74 7.79 1.03 -21.56
N GLU A 75 7.41 1.43 -22.78
CA GLU A 75 8.27 2.19 -23.68
C GLU A 75 8.67 3.54 -23.07
N ILE A 76 7.69 4.31 -22.59
CA ILE A 76 7.92 5.65 -22.02
C ILE A 76 8.73 5.57 -20.71
N LYS A 77 8.40 4.64 -19.84
CA LYS A 77 8.96 4.60 -18.47
C LYS A 77 10.29 3.87 -18.37
N PHE A 78 10.52 2.87 -19.23
CA PHE A 78 11.65 1.95 -19.10
C PHE A 78 12.43 1.74 -20.40
N GLY A 79 11.98 2.30 -21.51
CA GLY A 79 12.56 2.05 -22.82
C GLY A 79 12.08 0.76 -23.50
N GLY A 80 11.09 0.09 -22.92
CA GLY A 80 10.46 -1.10 -23.47
C GLY A 80 10.28 -2.26 -22.50
N LYS A 81 9.66 -3.32 -22.99
CA LYS A 81 9.35 -4.52 -22.19
C LYS A 81 10.60 -5.26 -21.73
N GLU A 82 11.60 -5.37 -22.60
CA GLU A 82 12.84 -6.07 -22.31
C GLU A 82 13.65 -5.36 -21.22
N GLN A 83 13.74 -4.04 -21.29
CA GLN A 83 14.41 -3.22 -20.29
C GLN A 83 13.71 -3.24 -18.94
N ALA A 84 12.39 -3.37 -18.93
CA ALA A 84 11.58 -3.49 -17.70
C ALA A 84 11.65 -4.89 -17.08
N ALA A 85 11.96 -5.94 -17.85
CA ALA A 85 11.85 -7.34 -17.42
C ALA A 85 12.65 -7.65 -16.14
N PRO A 86 13.93 -7.26 -15.99
CA PRO A 86 14.69 -7.58 -14.77
C PRO A 86 14.07 -7.00 -13.51
N MET A 87 13.56 -5.76 -13.59
CA MET A 87 12.89 -5.11 -12.47
C MET A 87 11.57 -5.83 -12.11
N TYR A 88 10.80 -6.26 -13.11
CA TYR A 88 9.54 -6.97 -12.86
C TYR A 88 9.74 -8.38 -12.33
N GLU A 89 10.77 -9.09 -12.76
CA GLU A 89 11.11 -10.38 -12.17
C GLU A 89 11.53 -10.24 -10.72
N ASN A 90 12.34 -9.23 -10.39
CA ASN A 90 12.67 -8.93 -9.00
C ASN A 90 11.39 -8.56 -8.18
N MET A 91 10.48 -7.78 -8.75
CA MET A 91 9.20 -7.44 -8.09
C MET A 91 8.34 -8.68 -7.83
N LYS A 92 8.23 -9.60 -8.80
CA LYS A 92 7.52 -10.88 -8.63
C LYS A 92 8.15 -11.72 -7.52
N LEU A 93 9.48 -11.79 -7.48
CA LEU A 93 10.21 -12.50 -6.43
C LEU A 93 9.90 -11.91 -5.04
N LYS A 94 10.01 -10.59 -4.88
CA LYS A 94 9.74 -9.90 -3.61
C LYS A 94 8.26 -9.98 -3.21
N ALA A 95 7.34 -9.97 -4.16
CA ALA A 95 5.92 -10.24 -3.90
C ALA A 95 5.73 -11.65 -3.33
N LYS A 96 6.36 -12.67 -3.95
CA LYS A 96 6.28 -14.07 -3.48
C LYS A 96 6.84 -14.23 -2.07
N GLU A 97 7.98 -13.61 -1.74
CA GLU A 97 8.54 -13.59 -0.38
C GLU A 97 7.57 -12.95 0.64
N SER A 98 6.74 -12.03 0.17
CA SER A 98 5.69 -11.37 0.96
C SER A 98 4.35 -12.11 0.96
N GLY A 99 4.28 -13.31 0.38
CA GLY A 99 3.09 -14.15 0.31
C GLY A 99 2.07 -13.71 -0.74
N MET A 100 2.49 -12.93 -1.74
CA MET A 100 1.65 -12.45 -2.85
C MET A 100 2.09 -13.07 -4.18
N ASN A 101 1.14 -13.15 -5.12
CA ASN A 101 1.43 -13.60 -6.47
C ASN A 101 1.02 -12.51 -7.49
N PHE A 102 1.98 -11.89 -8.14
CA PHE A 102 1.76 -10.84 -9.12
C PHE A 102 1.68 -11.39 -10.54
N ASN A 103 0.57 -11.14 -11.21
CA ASN A 103 0.33 -11.49 -12.62
C ASN A 103 0.62 -10.30 -13.54
N LEU A 104 1.83 -9.73 -13.48
CA LEU A 104 2.20 -8.51 -14.20
C LEU A 104 2.04 -8.63 -15.72
N ASP A 105 2.19 -9.84 -16.26
CA ASP A 105 2.06 -10.12 -17.69
C ASP A 105 0.61 -10.02 -18.21
N LYS A 106 -0.37 -10.10 -17.31
CA LYS A 106 -1.79 -9.94 -17.65
C LYS A 106 -2.25 -8.49 -17.72
N ILE A 107 -1.42 -7.54 -17.31
CA ILE A 107 -1.76 -6.12 -17.34
C ILE A 107 -1.74 -5.63 -18.79
N LYS A 108 -2.90 -5.25 -19.30
CA LYS A 108 -3.07 -4.73 -20.67
C LYS A 108 -3.03 -3.20 -20.74
N LYS A 109 -3.39 -2.54 -19.67
CA LYS A 109 -3.53 -1.08 -19.59
C LYS A 109 -2.99 -0.54 -18.27
N THR A 110 -2.33 0.62 -18.31
CA THR A 110 -1.93 1.37 -17.11
C THR A 110 -2.91 2.52 -16.94
N PRO A 111 -3.73 2.53 -15.88
CA PRO A 111 -4.76 3.54 -15.68
C PRO A 111 -4.21 4.85 -15.12
N ASN A 112 -5.03 5.92 -15.20
CA ASN A 112 -4.91 7.07 -14.33
C ASN A 112 -5.42 6.69 -12.93
N THR A 113 -4.73 7.14 -11.88
CA THR A 113 -5.01 6.71 -10.49
C THR A 113 -5.82 7.71 -9.67
N VAL A 114 -6.23 8.84 -10.25
CA VAL A 114 -6.99 9.89 -9.54
C VAL A 114 -8.26 9.33 -8.92
N LEU A 115 -9.08 8.61 -9.70
CA LEU A 115 -10.37 8.09 -9.20
C LEU A 115 -10.19 7.04 -8.10
N SER A 116 -9.18 6.17 -8.19
CA SER A 116 -8.89 5.19 -7.14
C SER A 116 -8.43 5.88 -5.85
N HIS A 117 -7.64 6.93 -5.94
CA HIS A 117 -7.25 7.75 -4.79
C HIS A 117 -8.44 8.48 -4.16
N LEU A 118 -9.31 9.08 -4.96
CA LEU A 118 -10.52 9.73 -4.48
C LEU A 118 -11.45 8.74 -3.75
N LEU A 119 -11.59 7.53 -4.28
CA LEU A 119 -12.37 6.48 -3.64
C LEU A 119 -11.79 6.08 -2.28
N ILE A 120 -10.48 5.93 -2.16
CA ILE A 120 -9.81 5.65 -0.88
C ILE A 120 -10.07 6.79 0.12
N ILE A 121 -9.85 8.06 -0.28
CA ILE A 121 -10.07 9.22 0.59
C ILE A 121 -11.54 9.28 1.06
N LEU A 122 -12.48 9.05 0.16
CA LEU A 122 -13.90 9.05 0.50
C LEU A 122 -14.23 7.93 1.48
N SER A 123 -13.69 6.73 1.26
CA SER A 123 -13.95 5.57 2.11
C SER A 123 -13.37 5.71 3.52
N GLU A 124 -12.34 6.52 3.71
CA GLU A 124 -11.79 6.81 5.05
C GLU A 124 -12.82 7.53 5.95
N LYS A 125 -13.70 8.36 5.37
CA LYS A 125 -14.80 9.01 6.12
C LYS A 125 -15.77 7.98 6.75
N PHE A 126 -15.82 6.79 6.21
CA PHE A 126 -16.66 5.67 6.67
C PHE A 126 -15.84 4.59 7.40
N ASN A 127 -14.55 4.84 7.69
CA ASN A 127 -13.60 3.87 8.26
C ASN A 127 -13.37 2.62 7.38
N LEU A 128 -13.61 2.72 6.07
CA LEU A 128 -13.46 1.65 5.08
C LEU A 128 -12.20 1.77 4.22
N GLY A 129 -11.34 2.77 4.48
CA GLY A 129 -10.18 3.06 3.63
C GLY A 129 -9.24 1.89 3.44
N ASN A 130 -8.96 1.13 4.50
CA ASN A 130 -8.11 -0.06 4.41
C ASN A 130 -8.74 -1.18 3.59
N GLU A 131 -10.05 -1.43 3.74
CA GLU A 131 -10.77 -2.48 3.01
C GLU A 131 -10.86 -2.17 1.52
N ILE A 132 -11.18 -0.94 1.18
CA ILE A 132 -11.26 -0.47 -0.21
C ILE A 132 -9.89 -0.56 -0.88
N LYS A 133 -8.82 -0.13 -0.20
CA LYS A 133 -7.47 -0.21 -0.74
C LYS A 133 -7.03 -1.64 -1.06
N GLU A 134 -7.46 -2.62 -0.30
CA GLU A 134 -7.14 -4.04 -0.55
C GLU A 134 -7.91 -4.63 -1.74
N LYS A 135 -8.96 -3.96 -2.20
CA LYS A 135 -9.81 -4.39 -3.32
C LYS A 135 -9.54 -3.66 -4.64
N ILE A 136 -8.84 -2.54 -4.61
CA ILE A 136 -8.39 -1.78 -5.78
C ILE A 136 -7.07 -2.34 -6.31
#